data_11b68ccedc6618953781283c875c6ce7
#
_entry.id   11b68ccedc6618953781283c875c6ce7
#
_cell.length_a   1.000
_cell.length_b   1.000
_cell.length_c   1.000
_cell.angle_alpha   90.00
_cell.angle_beta   90.00
_cell.angle_gamma   90.00
#
_symmetry.space_group_name_H-M   'P 1'
#
loop_
_entity.id
_entity.type
_entity.pdbx_description
1 polymer ?
#
loop_
_entity_poly.entity_id
_entity_poly.type
_entity_poly.pdbx_seq_one_letter_code
_entity_poly.pdbx_strand_id
1 'polypeptide(L)'
;MGVFTHISEEELSFFLNDYNLKNVESFIGINEGIQNTNYKARIDSKDFILTIYENIDENNDLDFFLSLMNYLSSQGIKCPTPIKNSSLNYIGKIKSKPAALLTFLNGKSTLNIKKNHTFEIGKVLAEMHISTKDFPMKKKNDLSIIGWEKLLIKNX
;
A
#
# COMPACT_ATOMS: atom_id res chain seq x y z
N MET A 1 -13.47 -7.99 9.09
CA MET A 1 -12.88 -9.16 8.40
C MET A 1 -11.98 -8.62 7.29
N GLY A 2 -10.67 -8.67 7.49
CA GLY A 2 -9.72 -7.99 6.61
C GLY A 2 -8.75 -8.91 5.87
N VAL A 3 -8.84 -10.23 6.06
CA VAL A 3 -8.01 -11.19 5.31
C VAL A 3 -8.94 -12.01 4.42
N PHE A 4 -8.90 -11.74 3.12
CA PHE A 4 -9.71 -12.45 2.12
C PHE A 4 -8.92 -13.58 1.46
N THR A 5 -7.62 -13.36 1.22
CA THR A 5 -6.72 -14.36 0.64
C THR A 5 -5.79 -14.90 1.72
N HIS A 6 -6.06 -16.12 2.17
CA HIS A 6 -5.17 -16.80 3.11
C HIS A 6 -3.98 -17.41 2.37
N ILE A 7 -2.79 -17.22 2.90
CA ILE A 7 -1.56 -17.75 2.34
C ILE A 7 -0.82 -18.59 3.39
N SER A 8 -0.09 -19.58 2.92
CA SER A 8 0.78 -20.39 3.77
C SER A 8 2.17 -19.76 3.88
N GLU A 9 2.97 -20.27 4.81
CA GLU A 9 4.36 -19.85 4.96
C GLU A 9 5.18 -20.17 3.71
N GLU A 10 4.90 -21.31 3.06
CA GLU A 10 5.57 -21.70 1.81
C GLU A 10 5.25 -20.71 0.68
N GLU A 11 3.98 -20.30 0.56
CA GLU A 11 3.55 -19.35 -0.46
C GLU A 11 4.20 -17.98 -0.23
N LEU A 12 4.29 -17.55 1.03
CA LEU A 12 4.99 -16.32 1.39
C LEU A 12 6.48 -16.43 1.04
N SER A 13 7.14 -17.52 1.45
CA SER A 13 8.57 -17.74 1.19
C SER A 13 8.86 -17.77 -0.31
N PHE A 14 7.99 -18.41 -1.09
CA PHE A 14 8.13 -18.44 -2.54
C PHE A 14 8.08 -17.02 -3.14
N PHE A 15 7.14 -16.19 -2.68
CA PHE A 15 7.03 -14.80 -3.10
C PHE A 15 8.29 -14.00 -2.73
N LEU A 16 8.80 -14.20 -1.52
CA LEU A 16 9.95 -13.47 -0.98
C LEU A 16 11.28 -13.81 -1.67
N ASN A 17 11.37 -14.96 -2.33
CA ASN A 17 12.58 -15.31 -3.10
C ASN A 17 12.92 -14.25 -4.15
N ASP A 18 11.90 -13.63 -4.76
CA ASP A 18 12.09 -12.56 -5.74
C ASP A 18 12.60 -11.26 -5.11
N TYR A 19 12.56 -11.16 -3.77
CA TYR A 19 13.01 -9.96 -3.04
C TYR A 19 14.36 -10.18 -2.33
N ASN A 20 14.97 -11.36 -2.49
CA ASN A 20 16.18 -11.77 -1.76
C ASN A 20 16.00 -11.72 -0.23
N LEU A 21 14.79 -11.99 0.23
CA LEU A 21 14.42 -12.08 1.64
C LEU A 21 14.14 -13.56 1.97
N LYS A 22 14.68 -14.05 3.10
CA LYS A 22 14.70 -15.51 3.32
C LYS A 22 14.07 -15.96 4.64
N ASN A 23 14.39 -15.28 5.74
CA ASN A 23 14.04 -15.80 7.07
C ASN A 23 12.73 -15.16 7.53
N VAL A 24 11.61 -15.84 7.28
CA VAL A 24 10.31 -15.43 7.81
C VAL A 24 10.26 -15.82 9.29
N GLU A 25 10.31 -14.83 10.17
CA GLU A 25 10.24 -15.03 11.61
C GLU A 25 8.80 -15.10 12.11
N SER A 26 7.92 -14.34 11.49
CA SER A 26 6.47 -14.36 11.76
C SER A 26 5.70 -13.67 10.66
N PHE A 27 4.45 -14.07 10.43
CA PHE A 27 3.51 -13.28 9.64
C PHE A 27 2.11 -13.45 10.19
N ILE A 28 1.38 -12.35 10.26
CA ILE A 28 0.06 -12.29 10.87
C ILE A 28 -0.85 -11.44 9.99
N GLY A 29 -2.03 -11.96 9.69
CA GLY A 29 -3.05 -11.23 8.93
C GLY A 29 -3.56 -10.01 9.71
N ILE A 30 -3.71 -8.89 9.02
CA ILE A 30 -4.27 -7.66 9.58
C ILE A 30 -5.76 -7.65 9.32
N ASN A 31 -6.56 -7.72 10.37
CA ASN A 31 -8.03 -7.80 10.27
C ASN A 31 -8.68 -6.45 9.97
N GLU A 32 -7.93 -5.37 10.00
CA GLU A 32 -8.39 -4.02 9.69
C GLU A 32 -8.22 -3.76 8.19
N GLY A 33 -9.30 -3.38 7.54
CA GLY A 33 -9.30 -3.13 6.10
C GLY A 33 -10.49 -3.80 5.42
N ILE A 34 -10.92 -3.20 4.33
CA ILE A 34 -12.15 -3.61 3.64
C ILE A 34 -11.92 -3.90 2.13
N GLN A 35 -10.75 -3.68 1.60
CA GLN A 35 -10.50 -3.81 0.17
C GLN A 35 -9.42 -4.82 -0.19
N ASN A 36 -8.35 -4.88 0.59
CA ASN A 36 -7.19 -5.72 0.27
C ASN A 36 -6.82 -6.60 1.46
N THR A 37 -6.17 -7.71 1.19
CA THR A 37 -5.59 -8.56 2.24
C THR A 37 -4.22 -8.01 2.61
N ASN A 38 -4.01 -7.77 3.89
CA ASN A 38 -2.73 -7.29 4.41
C ASN A 38 -2.19 -8.25 5.46
N TYR A 39 -0.89 -8.48 5.40
CA TYR A 39 -0.16 -9.23 6.43
C TYR A 39 0.99 -8.36 6.95
N LYS A 40 1.16 -8.33 8.26
CA LYS A 40 2.41 -7.87 8.84
C LYS A 40 3.35 -9.06 8.91
N ALA A 41 4.53 -8.92 8.32
CA ALA A 41 5.54 -9.97 8.31
C ALA A 41 6.85 -9.44 8.88
N ARG A 42 7.49 -10.26 9.72
CA ARG A 42 8.85 -9.99 10.20
C ARG A 42 9.78 -10.91 9.43
N ILE A 43 10.68 -10.30 8.66
CA ILE A 43 11.54 -11.02 7.71
C ILE A 43 12.95 -10.45 7.84
N ASP A 44 13.95 -11.32 8.03
CA ASP A 44 15.36 -10.91 8.21
C ASP A 44 15.48 -9.78 9.25
N SER A 45 14.79 -9.93 10.38
CA SER A 45 14.77 -9.00 11.52
C SER A 45 14.16 -7.61 11.22
N LYS A 46 13.44 -7.47 10.11
CA LYS A 46 12.75 -6.23 9.73
C LYS A 46 11.25 -6.47 9.57
N ASP A 47 10.46 -5.46 9.89
CA ASP A 47 9.02 -5.52 9.73
C ASP A 47 8.60 -4.98 8.36
N PHE A 48 7.67 -5.69 7.72
CA PHE A 48 7.11 -5.35 6.39
C PHE A 48 5.58 -5.50 6.42
N ILE A 49 4.94 -4.87 5.46
CA ILE A 49 3.54 -5.12 5.11
C ILE A 49 3.51 -5.79 3.73
N LEU A 50 2.91 -6.96 3.65
CA LEU A 50 2.55 -7.58 2.39
C LEU A 50 1.09 -7.23 2.10
N THR A 51 0.84 -6.58 0.98
CA THR A 51 -0.53 -6.27 0.52
C THR A 51 -0.83 -7.12 -0.71
N ILE A 52 -1.92 -7.90 -0.64
CA ILE A 52 -2.48 -8.65 -1.77
C ILE A 52 -3.72 -7.88 -2.24
N TYR A 53 -3.71 -7.47 -3.49
CA TYR A 53 -4.77 -6.64 -4.09
C TYR A 53 -5.87 -7.55 -4.60
N GLU A 54 -7.04 -7.49 -3.95
CA GLU A 54 -8.14 -8.43 -4.17
C GLU A 54 -8.96 -8.10 -5.41
N ASN A 55 -9.23 -6.83 -5.62
CA ASN A 55 -10.08 -6.34 -6.71
C ASN A 55 -9.24 -5.46 -7.62
N ILE A 56 -8.79 -6.03 -8.71
CA ILE A 56 -8.04 -5.27 -9.71
C ILE A 56 -8.90 -5.19 -10.96
N ASP A 57 -9.43 -4.02 -11.20
CA ASP A 57 -10.06 -3.70 -12.47
C ASP A 57 -8.99 -3.61 -13.56
N GLU A 58 -9.39 -3.80 -14.80
CA GLU A 58 -8.49 -3.78 -15.98
C GLU A 58 -7.70 -2.47 -16.10
N ASN A 59 -8.19 -1.39 -15.50
CA ASN A 59 -7.50 -0.09 -15.42
C ASN A 59 -6.64 -0.03 -14.17
N ASN A 60 -5.71 -0.94 -14.05
CA ASN A 60 -4.92 -1.09 -12.84
C ASN A 60 -3.93 0.07 -12.66
N ASP A 61 -4.28 0.99 -11.79
CA ASP A 61 -3.44 2.13 -11.43
C ASP A 61 -2.41 1.79 -10.33
N LEU A 62 -2.18 0.50 -10.07
CA LEU A 62 -1.33 0.06 -8.98
C LEU A 62 0.10 0.57 -9.14
N ASP A 63 0.63 0.56 -10.37
CA ASP A 63 1.95 1.13 -10.66
C ASP A 63 2.01 2.62 -10.31
N PHE A 64 0.94 3.36 -10.63
CA PHE A 64 0.86 4.78 -10.27
C PHE A 64 0.96 4.97 -8.75
N PHE A 65 0.16 4.22 -7.99
CA PHE A 65 0.11 4.38 -6.53
C PHE A 65 1.42 3.96 -5.87
N LEU A 66 2.00 2.84 -6.29
CA LEU A 66 3.27 2.37 -5.73
C LEU A 66 4.42 3.33 -6.10
N SER A 67 4.44 3.82 -7.33
CA SER A 67 5.43 4.83 -7.75
C SER A 67 5.27 6.13 -6.98
N LEU A 68 4.04 6.55 -6.72
CA LEU A 68 3.78 7.75 -5.92
C LEU A 68 4.26 7.57 -4.47
N MET A 69 4.00 6.42 -3.86
CA MET A 69 4.48 6.13 -2.50
C MET A 69 6.02 6.18 -2.45
N ASN A 70 6.68 5.57 -3.42
CA ASN A 70 8.15 5.59 -3.50
C ASN A 70 8.66 7.03 -3.68
N TYR A 71 8.02 7.80 -4.56
CA TYR A 71 8.38 9.20 -4.80
C TYR A 71 8.24 10.03 -3.52
N LEU A 72 7.09 9.96 -2.86
CA LEU A 72 6.84 10.69 -1.61
C LEU A 72 7.89 10.34 -0.54
N SER A 73 8.20 9.06 -0.40
CA SER A 73 9.24 8.61 0.53
C SER A 73 10.60 9.23 0.17
N SER A 74 10.94 9.31 -1.11
CA SER A 74 12.20 9.93 -1.57
C SER A 74 12.24 11.44 -1.29
N GLN A 75 11.07 12.09 -1.16
CA GLN A 75 10.96 13.51 -0.79
C GLN A 75 10.94 13.70 0.73
N GLY A 76 11.15 12.65 1.51
CA GLY A 76 11.19 12.74 2.97
C GLY A 76 9.82 12.62 3.66
N ILE A 77 8.76 12.40 2.91
CA ILE A 77 7.42 12.17 3.48
C ILE A 77 7.38 10.76 4.10
N LYS A 78 6.99 10.69 5.36
CA LYS A 78 6.88 9.39 6.05
C LYS A 78 5.66 8.63 5.54
N CYS A 79 5.87 7.71 4.61
CA CYS A 79 4.84 6.82 4.08
C CYS A 79 5.44 5.41 3.88
N PRO A 80 4.61 4.37 3.83
CA PRO A 80 5.14 3.04 3.50
C PRO A 80 5.82 3.07 2.14
N THR A 81 7.00 2.49 2.04
CA THR A 81 7.79 2.51 0.79
C THR A 81 7.72 1.13 0.15
N PRO A 82 7.27 1.03 -1.10
CA PRO A 82 7.26 -0.27 -1.78
C PRO A 82 8.67 -0.74 -2.09
N ILE A 83 8.89 -2.04 -1.95
CA ILE A 83 10.17 -2.70 -2.18
C ILE A 83 10.14 -3.29 -3.60
N LYS A 84 11.21 -3.05 -4.35
CA LYS A 84 11.35 -3.66 -5.68
C LYS A 84 11.87 -5.09 -5.55
N ASN A 85 11.33 -5.96 -6.37
CA ASN A 85 11.84 -7.33 -6.51
C ASN A 85 13.10 -7.35 -7.38
N SER A 86 13.67 -8.53 -7.60
CA SER A 86 14.91 -8.72 -8.38
C SER A 86 14.78 -8.27 -9.83
N SER A 87 13.56 -8.21 -10.36
CA SER A 87 13.26 -7.69 -11.72
C SER A 87 12.98 -6.18 -11.72
N LEU A 88 13.24 -5.49 -10.60
CA LEU A 88 13.03 -4.05 -10.40
C LEU A 88 11.56 -3.62 -10.46
N ASN A 89 10.62 -4.52 -10.29
CA ASN A 89 9.19 -4.26 -10.24
C ASN A 89 8.70 -4.17 -8.80
N TYR A 90 7.74 -3.28 -8.53
CA TYR A 90 7.07 -3.21 -7.22
C TYR A 90 6.03 -4.32 -7.06
N ILE A 91 5.49 -4.83 -8.16
CA ILE A 91 4.36 -5.75 -8.16
C ILE A 91 4.86 -7.16 -8.45
N GLY A 92 4.60 -8.06 -7.51
CA GLY A 92 4.74 -9.50 -7.71
C GLY A 92 3.36 -10.16 -7.73
N LYS A 93 3.31 -11.48 -7.57
CA LYS A 93 2.05 -12.24 -7.58
C LYS A 93 2.02 -13.29 -6.48
N ILE A 94 0.86 -13.40 -5.82
CA ILE A 94 0.53 -14.48 -4.88
C ILE A 94 -0.85 -15.01 -5.26
N LYS A 95 -0.97 -16.32 -5.49
CA LYS A 95 -2.24 -16.96 -5.92
C LYS A 95 -2.87 -16.23 -7.11
N SER A 96 -2.04 -15.88 -8.09
CA SER A 96 -2.42 -15.15 -9.31
C SER A 96 -2.90 -13.71 -9.08
N LYS A 97 -2.92 -13.24 -7.83
CA LYS A 97 -3.29 -11.87 -7.50
C LYS A 97 -2.04 -10.99 -7.40
N PRO A 98 -2.10 -9.74 -7.85
CA PRO A 98 -0.99 -8.82 -7.62
C PRO A 98 -0.75 -8.61 -6.13
N ALA A 99 0.53 -8.51 -5.79
CA ALA A 99 0.94 -8.30 -4.41
C ALA A 99 2.17 -7.38 -4.38
N ALA A 100 2.29 -6.59 -3.33
CA ALA A 100 3.44 -5.71 -3.13
C ALA A 100 3.93 -5.81 -1.69
N LEU A 101 5.24 -5.74 -1.53
CA LEU A 101 5.89 -5.70 -0.23
C LEU A 101 6.24 -4.24 0.08
N LEU A 102 5.85 -3.78 1.28
CA LEU A 102 6.05 -2.39 1.70
C LEU A 102 6.75 -2.35 3.05
N THR A 103 7.51 -1.29 3.30
CA THR A 103 8.10 -1.07 4.62
C THR A 103 7.01 -0.84 5.65
N PHE A 104 7.25 -1.30 6.88
CA PHE A 104 6.36 -1.07 8.00
C PHE A 104 6.66 0.29 8.64
N LEU A 105 5.63 1.08 8.91
CA LEU A 105 5.76 2.33 9.66
C LEU A 105 5.36 2.10 11.11
N ASN A 106 6.25 2.46 12.02
CA ASN A 106 5.95 2.40 13.44
C ASN A 106 4.97 3.52 13.82
N GLY A 107 3.94 3.16 14.57
CA GLY A 107 2.95 4.12 15.02
C GLY A 107 1.81 3.43 15.74
N LYS A 108 0.96 4.22 16.35
CA LYS A 108 -0.26 3.73 17.02
C LYS A 108 -1.43 4.64 16.65
N SER A 109 -2.56 4.03 16.37
CA SER A 109 -3.80 4.79 16.16
C SER A 109 -4.26 5.39 17.49
N THR A 110 -4.98 6.49 17.42
CA THR A 110 -5.59 7.11 18.60
C THR A 110 -6.99 7.59 18.25
N LEU A 111 -7.91 7.36 19.19
CA LEU A 111 -9.28 7.91 19.10
C LEU A 111 -9.36 9.27 19.82
N ASN A 112 -8.34 9.61 20.62
CA ASN A 112 -8.28 10.88 21.34
C ASN A 112 -7.58 11.94 20.48
N ILE A 113 -8.33 12.51 19.54
CA ILE A 113 -7.81 13.49 18.60
C ILE A 113 -7.66 14.85 19.29
N LYS A 114 -6.48 15.44 19.17
CA LYS A 114 -6.14 16.75 19.78
C LYS A 114 -5.79 17.74 18.66
N LYS A 115 -5.82 19.03 18.99
CA LYS A 115 -5.49 20.12 18.03
C LYS A 115 -4.14 19.93 17.34
N ASN A 116 -3.13 19.46 18.08
CA ASN A 116 -1.81 19.21 17.47
C ASN A 116 -1.85 18.11 16.43
N HIS A 117 -2.71 17.08 16.61
CA HIS A 117 -2.85 16.01 15.61
C HIS A 117 -3.40 16.56 14.29
N THR A 118 -4.44 17.41 14.36
CA THR A 118 -5.02 18.01 13.15
C THR A 118 -4.04 18.95 12.45
N PHE A 119 -3.26 19.70 13.24
CA PHE A 119 -2.22 20.57 12.70
C PHE A 119 -1.15 19.76 11.95
N GLU A 120 -0.63 18.71 12.58
CA GLU A 120 0.41 17.87 11.96
C GLU A 120 -0.10 17.17 10.70
N ILE A 121 -1.34 16.67 10.70
CA ILE A 121 -1.95 16.07 9.51
C ILE A 121 -2.06 17.11 8.39
N GLY A 122 -2.53 18.33 8.70
CA GLY A 122 -2.62 19.41 7.73
C GLY A 122 -1.27 19.78 7.14
N LYS A 123 -0.25 19.83 7.98
CA LYS A 123 1.13 20.11 7.56
C LYS A 123 1.63 19.05 6.58
N VAL A 124 1.51 17.75 6.96
CA VAL A 124 1.96 16.64 6.10
C VAL A 124 1.20 16.64 4.77
N LEU A 125 -0.12 16.90 4.80
CA LEU A 125 -0.92 16.96 3.58
C LEU A 125 -0.43 18.09 2.65
N ALA A 126 -0.11 19.25 3.20
CA ALA A 126 0.45 20.35 2.43
C ALA A 126 1.82 19.97 1.82
N GLU A 127 2.68 19.35 2.61
CA GLU A 127 3.99 18.86 2.15
C GLU A 127 3.82 17.85 1.00
N MET A 128 2.86 16.91 1.12
CA MET A 128 2.55 15.96 0.04
C MET A 128 2.11 16.68 -1.24
N HIS A 129 1.21 17.66 -1.13
CA HIS A 129 0.74 18.44 -2.29
C HIS A 129 1.89 19.20 -2.97
N ILE A 130 2.78 19.81 -2.18
CA ILE A 130 3.93 20.54 -2.71
C ILE A 130 4.90 19.57 -3.41
N SER A 131 5.23 18.45 -2.75
CA SER A 131 6.18 17.47 -3.26
C SER A 131 5.72 16.83 -4.57
N THR A 132 4.40 16.61 -4.72
CA THR A 132 3.88 15.91 -5.88
C THR A 132 3.72 16.77 -7.14
N LYS A 133 4.01 18.07 -7.06
CA LYS A 133 3.94 18.95 -8.25
C LYS A 133 4.80 18.44 -9.41
N ASP A 134 5.97 17.90 -9.09
CA ASP A 134 6.94 17.42 -10.08
C ASP A 134 6.89 15.90 -10.26
N PHE A 135 5.89 15.22 -9.70
CA PHE A 135 5.72 13.78 -9.91
C PHE A 135 5.37 13.51 -11.37
N PRO A 136 6.14 12.64 -12.07
CA PRO A 136 6.04 12.55 -13.53
C PRO A 136 4.79 11.84 -14.04
N MET A 137 4.13 11.04 -13.21
CA MET A 137 2.95 10.30 -13.63
C MET A 137 1.68 11.10 -13.29
N LYS A 138 0.64 10.92 -14.11
CA LYS A 138 -0.66 11.56 -13.88
C LYS A 138 -1.77 10.51 -13.93
N LYS A 139 -2.77 10.71 -13.08
CA LYS A 139 -3.95 9.86 -13.03
C LYS A 139 -5.18 10.75 -12.94
N LYS A 140 -6.21 10.38 -13.69
CA LYS A 140 -7.51 11.03 -13.60
C LYS A 140 -8.12 10.72 -12.22
N ASN A 141 -8.73 11.73 -11.62
CA ASN A 141 -9.43 11.53 -10.35
C ASN A 141 -10.83 10.94 -10.61
N ASP A 142 -10.96 9.66 -10.36
CA ASP A 142 -12.22 8.93 -10.55
C ASP A 142 -13.26 9.27 -9.47
N LEU A 143 -12.81 9.88 -8.36
CA LEU A 143 -13.69 10.35 -7.29
C LEU A 143 -14.00 11.86 -7.42
N SER A 144 -13.87 12.41 -8.65
CA SER A 144 -14.32 13.76 -8.96
C SER A 144 -15.85 13.84 -8.99
N ILE A 145 -16.40 15.04 -9.09
CA ILE A 145 -17.86 15.26 -9.22
C ILE A 145 -18.41 14.43 -10.38
N ILE A 146 -17.73 14.44 -11.53
CA ILE A 146 -18.13 13.64 -12.70
C ILE A 146 -18.08 12.13 -12.40
N GLY A 147 -17.07 11.70 -11.66
CA GLY A 147 -16.93 10.30 -11.25
C GLY A 147 -18.05 9.87 -10.31
N TRP A 148 -18.40 10.72 -9.34
CA TRP A 148 -19.52 10.46 -8.42
C TRP A 148 -20.86 10.36 -9.14
N GLU A 149 -21.11 11.24 -10.12
CA GLU A 149 -22.33 11.19 -10.93
C GLU A 149 -22.50 9.81 -11.60
N LYS A 150 -21.42 9.29 -12.19
CA LYS A 150 -21.41 7.95 -12.80
C LYS A 150 -21.70 6.84 -11.79
N LEU A 151 -21.13 6.94 -10.59
CA LEU A 151 -21.36 5.95 -9.54
C LEU A 151 -22.83 5.97 -9.06
N LEU A 152 -23.43 7.14 -8.95
CA LEU A 152 -24.84 7.28 -8.55
C LEU A 152 -25.75 6.63 -9.61
N ILE A 153 -25.51 6.89 -10.89
CA ILE A 153 -26.31 6.33 -11.99
C ILE A 153 -26.21 4.79 -12.03
N LYS A 154 -25.03 4.27 -11.79
CA LYS A 154 -24.78 2.81 -11.80
C LYS A 154 -25.49 2.09 -10.65
N ASN A 155 -25.77 2.77 -9.56
CA ASN A 155 -26.42 2.21 -8.37
C ASN A 155 -27.88 2.62 -8.16
N UNK A 156 -28.22 3.35 -8.99
CA UNK A 156 -29.37 3.70 -8.93
C UNK A 156 -30.18 2.91 -9.51
#